data_4501751f961a841d8ec8e0356a5f531f
#
_entry.id   4501751f961a841d8ec8e0356a5f531f
#
_cell.length_a   1.000
_cell.length_b   1.000
_cell.length_c   1.000
_cell.angle_alpha   90.00
_cell.angle_beta   90.00
_cell.angle_gamma   90.00
#
_symmetry.space_group_name_H-M   'P 1'
#
loop_
_entity.id
_entity.type
_entity.pdbx_description
1 polymer ?
#
loop_
_entity_poly.entity_id
_entity_poly.type
_entity_poly.pdbx_seq_one_letter_code
_entity_poly.pdbx_strand_id
1 'polypeptide(L)'
;PPRASGGSLELAALPAEARVLVEDGLAYPDDSAARLMQREIVTVPSFWTVGQTIDFLRSSEFSDTEFYLIFVVDPARNPIGEVGLGRLLCTPRPRRISEIMEGDFRKIPADMDQEEVSILFRRYGMVSAPVVDEHGRLIGMITIDDIIDVIDEEAEEDLMALAGVGE
;
A
#
# COMPACT_ATOMS: atom_id res chain seq x y z
N PRO A 1 -2.60 -21.34 -8.54
CA PRO A 1 -2.08 -21.49 -7.18
C PRO A 1 -3.07 -22.22 -6.30
N PRO A 2 -2.61 -23.15 -5.47
CA PRO A 2 -3.52 -23.86 -4.61
C PRO A 2 -4.18 -22.86 -3.66
N ARG A 3 -5.51 -22.84 -3.70
CA ARG A 3 -6.27 -22.06 -2.74
C ARG A 3 -6.13 -22.75 -1.38
N ALA A 4 -5.73 -22.02 -0.40
CA ALA A 4 -5.85 -22.49 0.94
C ALA A 4 -7.33 -22.77 1.21
N SER A 5 -7.68 -24.04 1.31
CA SER A 5 -9.05 -24.46 1.55
C SER A 5 -9.40 -24.21 3.00
N GLY A 6 -10.38 -23.38 3.19
CA GLY A 6 -11.22 -23.32 4.37
C GLY A 6 -10.56 -23.24 5.74
N GLY A 7 -11.02 -22.34 6.55
CA GLY A 7 -10.61 -22.29 7.93
C GLY A 7 -9.36 -21.46 8.18
N SER A 8 -8.75 -21.64 9.28
CA SER A 8 -7.52 -20.93 9.64
C SER A 8 -6.43 -21.21 8.64
N LEU A 9 -5.97 -20.17 7.97
CA LEU A 9 -4.78 -20.24 7.12
C LEU A 9 -3.58 -20.54 8.03
N GLU A 10 -3.11 -21.77 7.96
CA GLU A 10 -1.84 -22.09 8.58
C GLU A 10 -0.73 -21.41 7.78
N LEU A 11 0.20 -20.75 8.48
CA LEU A 11 1.35 -20.10 7.81
C LEU A 11 2.09 -21.04 6.88
N ALA A 12 2.21 -22.32 7.26
CA ALA A 12 2.87 -23.33 6.45
C ALA A 12 2.14 -23.65 5.14
N ALA A 13 0.82 -23.38 5.06
CA ALA A 13 0.00 -23.63 3.87
C ALA A 13 -0.03 -22.43 2.92
N LEU A 14 0.46 -21.26 3.34
CA LEU A 14 0.50 -20.06 2.51
C LEU A 14 1.65 -20.14 1.49
N PRO A 15 1.49 -19.52 0.32
CA PRO A 15 2.63 -19.25 -0.55
C PRO A 15 3.73 -18.53 0.23
N ALA A 16 5.00 -18.80 -0.11
CA ALA A 16 6.14 -18.21 0.61
C ALA A 16 6.05 -16.68 0.71
N GLU A 17 5.61 -16.02 -0.34
CA GLU A 17 5.44 -14.56 -0.37
C GLU A 17 4.40 -14.08 0.64
N ALA A 18 3.25 -14.74 0.69
CA ALA A 18 2.19 -14.39 1.62
C ALA A 18 2.60 -14.65 3.08
N ARG A 19 3.36 -15.72 3.31
CA ARG A 19 3.90 -16.03 4.62
C ARG A 19 4.83 -14.94 5.12
N VAL A 20 5.75 -14.49 4.27
CA VAL A 20 6.68 -13.40 4.60
C VAL A 20 5.92 -12.14 4.98
N LEU A 21 4.88 -11.77 4.22
CA LEU A 21 4.07 -10.59 4.50
C LEU A 21 3.38 -10.67 5.86
N VAL A 22 2.85 -11.82 6.22
CA VAL A 22 2.19 -12.02 7.52
C VAL A 22 3.19 -11.95 8.67
N GLU A 23 4.33 -12.62 8.53
CA GLU A 23 5.39 -12.62 9.54
C GLU A 23 5.96 -11.22 9.74
N ASP A 24 6.27 -10.50 8.67
CA ASP A 24 6.79 -9.14 8.72
C ASP A 24 5.80 -8.20 9.42
N GLY A 25 4.51 -8.29 9.12
CA GLY A 25 3.48 -7.48 9.76
C GLY A 25 3.39 -7.70 11.27
N LEU A 26 3.59 -8.95 11.73
CA LEU A 26 3.59 -9.28 13.16
C LEU A 26 4.88 -8.83 13.86
N ALA A 27 5.98 -8.70 13.13
CA ALA A 27 7.27 -8.34 13.68
C ALA A 27 7.45 -6.83 13.92
N TYR A 28 6.60 -5.99 13.32
CA TYR A 28 6.72 -4.53 13.43
C TYR A 28 6.03 -3.97 14.68
N PRO A 29 6.52 -2.84 15.21
CA PRO A 29 5.88 -2.16 16.34
C PRO A 29 4.43 -1.79 16.08
N ASP A 30 3.63 -1.72 17.13
CA ASP A 30 2.19 -1.41 17.03
C ASP A 30 1.89 -0.07 16.36
N ASP A 31 2.75 0.92 16.57
CA ASP A 31 2.57 2.27 16.02
C ASP A 31 3.34 2.48 14.71
N SER A 32 3.73 1.41 14.05
CA SER A 32 4.46 1.50 12.78
C SER A 32 3.55 1.53 11.57
N ALA A 33 4.09 2.00 10.44
CA ALA A 33 3.41 2.01 9.15
C ALA A 33 2.87 0.62 8.76
N ALA A 34 3.62 -0.45 9.06
CA ALA A 34 3.20 -1.81 8.78
C ALA A 34 1.89 -2.19 9.47
N ARG A 35 1.59 -1.59 10.61
CA ARG A 35 0.34 -1.86 11.35
C ARG A 35 -0.85 -1.06 10.83
N LEU A 36 -0.59 0.03 10.10
CA LEU A 36 -1.62 0.86 9.47
C LEU A 36 -1.94 0.40 8.05
N MET A 37 -1.04 -0.30 7.40
CA MET A 37 -1.15 -0.59 5.98
C MET A 37 -2.25 -1.60 5.66
N GLN A 38 -2.82 -1.46 4.47
CA GLN A 38 -3.63 -2.46 3.82
C GLN A 38 -2.70 -3.39 3.03
N ARG A 39 -2.95 -4.69 3.09
CA ARG A 39 -2.15 -5.69 2.39
C ARG A 39 -2.73 -6.08 1.04
N GLU A 40 -4.00 -5.79 0.83
CA GLU A 40 -4.66 -5.98 -0.46
C GLU A 40 -4.32 -4.82 -1.36
N ILE A 41 -3.32 -5.01 -2.20
CA ILE A 41 -2.82 -4.01 -3.13
C ILE A 41 -2.87 -4.54 -4.54
N VAL A 42 -3.09 -3.65 -5.49
CA VAL A 42 -3.07 -4.00 -6.91
C VAL A 42 -1.68 -3.71 -7.44
N THR A 43 -1.02 -4.75 -7.93
CA THR A 43 0.33 -4.63 -8.53
C THR A 43 0.32 -5.20 -9.94
N VAL A 44 1.03 -4.53 -10.83
CA VAL A 44 1.18 -4.97 -12.23
C VAL A 44 2.63 -4.79 -12.67
N PRO A 45 3.10 -5.59 -13.63
CA PRO A 45 4.42 -5.38 -14.21
C PRO A 45 4.40 -4.22 -15.21
N SER A 46 5.54 -3.56 -15.37
CA SER A 46 5.68 -2.39 -16.24
C SER A 46 5.45 -2.68 -17.72
N PHE A 47 5.66 -3.92 -18.15
CA PHE A 47 5.55 -4.31 -19.56
C PHE A 47 4.12 -4.60 -20.01
N TRP A 48 3.16 -4.65 -19.09
CA TRP A 48 1.75 -4.81 -19.46
C TRP A 48 1.24 -3.57 -20.20
N THR A 49 0.23 -3.79 -21.04
CA THR A 49 -0.53 -2.70 -21.65
C THR A 49 -1.62 -2.20 -20.70
N VAL A 50 -2.11 -1.00 -20.96
CA VAL A 50 -3.29 -0.46 -20.25
C VAL A 50 -4.49 -1.43 -20.38
N GLY A 51 -4.71 -1.96 -21.59
CA GLY A 51 -5.79 -2.92 -21.81
C GLY A 51 -5.68 -4.18 -20.99
N GLN A 52 -4.49 -4.76 -20.92
CA GLN A 52 -4.24 -5.95 -20.09
C GLN A 52 -4.46 -5.65 -18.60
N THR A 53 -4.07 -4.47 -18.16
CA THR A 53 -4.27 -4.04 -16.78
C THR A 53 -5.76 -3.88 -16.45
N ILE A 54 -6.52 -3.23 -17.33
CA ILE A 54 -7.96 -3.07 -17.15
C ILE A 54 -8.66 -4.44 -17.11
N ASP A 55 -8.29 -5.34 -17.99
CA ASP A 55 -8.86 -6.69 -18.03
C ASP A 55 -8.53 -7.47 -16.75
N PHE A 56 -7.33 -7.32 -16.22
CA PHE A 56 -6.92 -7.89 -14.95
C PHE A 56 -7.77 -7.36 -13.79
N LEU A 57 -8.01 -6.05 -13.75
CA LEU A 57 -8.84 -5.44 -12.71
C LEU A 57 -10.28 -5.92 -12.74
N ARG A 58 -10.78 -6.28 -13.92
CA ARG A 58 -12.14 -6.80 -14.10
C ARG A 58 -12.27 -8.27 -13.74
N SER A 59 -11.19 -8.96 -13.46
CA SER A 59 -11.17 -10.40 -13.19
C SER A 59 -11.71 -10.78 -11.81
N SER A 60 -12.44 -9.93 -11.16
CA SER A 60 -13.24 -10.16 -9.95
C SER A 60 -12.50 -10.24 -8.61
N GLU A 61 -11.19 -10.38 -8.60
CA GLU A 61 -10.42 -10.46 -7.34
C GLU A 61 -10.42 -9.16 -6.56
N PHE A 62 -10.75 -8.04 -7.21
CA PHE A 62 -10.66 -6.71 -6.63
C PHE A 62 -12.01 -6.03 -6.46
N SER A 63 -13.12 -6.74 -6.63
CA SER A 63 -14.46 -6.16 -6.62
C SER A 63 -14.85 -5.47 -5.30
N ASP A 64 -14.29 -5.95 -4.21
CA ASP A 64 -14.56 -5.43 -2.86
C ASP A 64 -13.44 -4.56 -2.30
N THR A 65 -12.41 -4.29 -3.13
CA THR A 65 -11.24 -3.52 -2.72
C THR A 65 -11.37 -2.07 -3.21
N GLU A 66 -11.29 -1.13 -2.30
CA GLU A 66 -11.21 0.28 -2.66
C GLU A 66 -9.76 0.69 -2.88
N PHE A 67 -9.47 1.19 -4.08
CA PHE A 67 -8.12 1.66 -4.39
C PHE A 67 -8.17 2.78 -5.42
N TYR A 68 -7.18 3.64 -5.37
CA TYR A 68 -7.05 4.80 -6.26
C TYR A 68 -5.79 4.74 -7.12
N LEU A 69 -4.82 3.97 -6.67
CA LEU A 69 -3.53 3.80 -7.32
C LEU A 69 -3.25 2.33 -7.57
N ILE A 70 -2.61 2.07 -8.69
CA ILE A 70 -2.04 0.77 -9.03
C ILE A 70 -0.54 0.91 -8.92
N PHE A 71 0.11 0.00 -8.23
CA PHE A 71 1.55 0.00 -8.10
C PHE A 71 2.20 -0.86 -9.16
N VAL A 72 3.25 -0.33 -9.76
CA VAL A 72 4.03 -1.04 -10.77
C VAL A 72 5.27 -1.58 -10.07
N VAL A 73 5.49 -2.88 -10.18
CA VAL A 73 6.58 -3.56 -9.51
C VAL A 73 7.50 -4.26 -10.51
N ASP A 74 8.77 -4.39 -10.14
CA ASP A 74 9.72 -5.20 -10.86
C ASP A 74 9.63 -6.69 -10.43
N PRO A 75 10.37 -7.61 -11.05
CA PRO A 75 10.33 -9.02 -10.67
C PRO A 75 10.73 -9.30 -9.21
N ALA A 76 11.51 -8.42 -8.60
CA ALA A 76 11.89 -8.52 -7.19
C ALA A 76 10.87 -7.89 -6.24
N ARG A 77 9.71 -7.44 -6.76
CA ARG A 77 8.63 -6.76 -6.05
C ARG A 77 8.98 -5.36 -5.53
N ASN A 78 10.03 -4.75 -6.03
CA ASN A 78 10.28 -3.35 -5.73
C ASN A 78 9.29 -2.47 -6.48
N PRO A 79 8.62 -1.51 -5.82
CA PRO A 79 7.75 -0.56 -6.52
C PRO A 79 8.62 0.38 -7.36
N ILE A 80 8.34 0.41 -8.66
CA ILE A 80 9.07 1.23 -9.63
C ILE A 80 8.21 2.35 -10.21
N GLY A 81 6.92 2.33 -9.96
CA GLY A 81 6.01 3.36 -10.41
C GLY A 81 4.63 3.19 -9.83
N GLU A 82 3.80 4.19 -10.07
CA GLU A 82 2.38 4.14 -9.73
C GLU A 82 1.55 4.72 -10.86
N VAL A 83 0.31 4.25 -10.99
CA VAL A 83 -0.64 4.74 -11.99
C VAL A 83 -1.98 4.99 -11.30
N GLY A 84 -2.48 6.21 -11.41
CA GLY A 84 -3.82 6.54 -10.94
C GLY A 84 -4.90 5.91 -11.82
N LEU A 85 -6.03 5.54 -11.22
CA LEU A 85 -7.14 4.94 -11.96
C LEU A 85 -7.67 5.84 -13.07
N GLY A 86 -7.78 7.14 -12.81
CA GLY A 86 -8.23 8.09 -13.81
C GLY A 86 -7.32 8.10 -15.04
N ARG A 87 -6.01 8.13 -14.82
CA ARG A 87 -5.04 8.09 -15.91
C ARG A 87 -5.11 6.78 -16.70
N LEU A 88 -5.24 5.66 -15.99
CA LEU A 88 -5.38 4.35 -16.62
C LEU A 88 -6.59 4.30 -17.54
N LEU A 89 -7.76 4.74 -17.05
CA LEU A 89 -9.01 4.68 -17.79
C LEU A 89 -9.04 5.65 -18.98
N CYS A 90 -8.31 6.76 -18.92
CA CYS A 90 -8.25 7.75 -19.98
C CYS A 90 -7.13 7.49 -20.99
N THR A 91 -6.34 6.46 -20.81
CA THR A 91 -5.23 6.11 -21.70
C THR A 91 -5.66 5.03 -22.68
N PRO A 92 -5.30 5.14 -23.98
CA PRO A 92 -5.62 4.09 -24.97
C PRO A 92 -5.06 2.73 -24.58
N ARG A 93 -5.84 1.69 -24.80
CA ARG A 93 -5.53 0.32 -24.39
C ARG A 93 -4.18 -0.23 -24.86
N PRO A 94 -3.66 0.11 -26.05
CA PRO A 94 -2.36 -0.42 -26.50
C PRO A 94 -1.13 0.19 -25.82
N ARG A 95 -1.29 1.31 -25.09
CA ARG A 95 -0.18 1.95 -24.41
C ARG A 95 0.35 1.07 -23.28
N ARG A 96 1.65 1.11 -23.06
CA ARG A 96 2.28 0.32 -21.99
C ARG A 96 2.22 1.06 -20.67
N ILE A 97 2.13 0.31 -19.58
CA ILE A 97 2.14 0.86 -18.24
C ILE A 97 3.42 1.65 -17.98
N SER A 98 4.56 1.16 -18.47
CA SER A 98 5.85 1.86 -18.33
C SER A 98 5.85 3.26 -18.93
N GLU A 99 5.00 3.54 -19.91
CA GLU A 99 4.92 4.85 -20.55
C GLU A 99 4.10 5.87 -19.76
N ILE A 100 3.20 5.41 -18.88
CA ILE A 100 2.27 6.28 -18.16
C ILE A 100 2.47 6.30 -16.65
N MET A 101 3.30 5.40 -16.12
CA MET A 101 3.55 5.35 -14.68
C MET A 101 4.34 6.56 -14.21
N GLU A 102 4.04 7.00 -12.99
CA GLU A 102 4.83 8.01 -12.29
C GLU A 102 5.92 7.32 -11.51
N GLY A 103 7.17 7.72 -11.75
CA GLY A 103 8.33 7.16 -11.04
C GLY A 103 8.75 7.95 -9.82
N ASP A 104 8.28 9.19 -9.70
CA ASP A 104 8.59 10.05 -8.56
C ASP A 104 7.47 9.98 -7.53
N PHE A 105 7.57 9.00 -6.66
CA PHE A 105 6.61 8.78 -5.58
C PHE A 105 7.36 8.43 -4.30
N ARG A 106 6.69 8.60 -3.16
CA ARG A 106 7.29 8.35 -1.85
C ARG A 106 6.97 6.96 -1.37
N LYS A 107 8.01 6.25 -0.95
CA LYS A 107 7.90 4.94 -0.32
C LYS A 107 7.93 5.12 1.18
N ILE A 108 7.08 4.41 1.89
CA ILE A 108 7.01 4.43 3.34
C ILE A 108 7.70 3.16 3.86
N PRO A 109 8.80 3.28 4.60
CA PRO A 109 9.38 2.12 5.28
C PRO A 109 8.38 1.52 6.28
N ALA A 110 8.31 0.20 6.32
CA ALA A 110 7.35 -0.50 7.18
C ALA A 110 7.51 -0.20 8.67
N ASP A 111 8.72 0.12 9.10
CA ASP A 111 9.05 0.45 10.49
C ASP A 111 8.90 1.94 10.84
N MET A 112 8.51 2.79 9.88
CA MET A 112 8.30 4.21 10.13
C MET A 112 7.17 4.41 11.15
N ASP A 113 7.39 5.31 12.10
CA ASP A 113 6.39 5.65 13.10
C ASP A 113 5.16 6.34 12.47
N GLN A 114 3.98 6.04 12.97
CA GLN A 114 2.72 6.57 12.42
C GLN A 114 2.65 8.09 12.42
N GLU A 115 3.26 8.74 13.39
CA GLU A 115 3.35 10.20 13.44
C GLU A 115 4.13 10.75 12.25
N GLU A 116 5.27 10.12 11.92
CA GLU A 116 6.07 10.51 10.75
C GLU A 116 5.29 10.27 9.45
N VAL A 117 4.56 9.16 9.37
CA VAL A 117 3.70 8.86 8.22
C VAL A 117 2.65 9.97 8.05
N SER A 118 1.99 10.37 9.14
CA SER A 118 0.97 11.42 9.10
C SER A 118 1.55 12.75 8.62
N ILE A 119 2.75 13.10 9.06
CA ILE A 119 3.46 14.31 8.63
C ILE A 119 3.72 14.28 7.13
N LEU A 120 4.17 13.15 6.59
CA LEU A 120 4.42 13.00 5.16
C LEU A 120 3.14 13.15 4.33
N PHE A 121 2.06 12.51 4.75
CA PHE A 121 0.77 12.62 4.07
C PHE A 121 0.28 14.07 4.02
N ARG A 122 0.37 14.77 5.13
CA ARG A 122 -0.04 16.18 5.21
C ARG A 122 0.85 17.10 4.39
N ARG A 123 2.16 16.90 4.49
CA ARG A 123 3.15 17.75 3.80
C ARG A 123 3.03 17.67 2.29
N TYR A 124 2.82 16.47 1.76
CA TYR A 124 2.82 16.22 0.32
C TYR A 124 1.43 15.99 -0.25
N GLY A 125 0.38 16.15 0.56
CA GLY A 125 -0.99 15.96 0.09
C GLY A 125 -1.26 14.59 -0.51
N MET A 126 -0.69 13.55 0.10
CA MET A 126 -0.79 12.20 -0.43
C MET A 126 -2.17 11.59 -0.18
N VAL A 127 -2.66 10.83 -1.15
CA VAL A 127 -3.89 10.04 -1.05
C VAL A 127 -3.57 8.60 -0.66
N SER A 128 -2.47 8.08 -1.17
CA SER A 128 -1.97 6.73 -0.89
C SER A 128 -0.46 6.73 -0.98
N ALA A 129 0.17 5.79 -0.30
CA ALA A 129 1.60 5.59 -0.40
C ALA A 129 1.94 4.10 -0.27
N PRO A 130 2.91 3.60 -1.05
CA PRO A 130 3.37 2.22 -0.92
C PRO A 130 4.21 2.04 0.34
N VAL A 131 4.03 0.91 1.01
CA VAL A 131 4.83 0.51 2.16
C VAL A 131 5.80 -0.57 1.71
N VAL A 132 7.06 -0.39 2.03
CA VAL A 132 8.14 -1.31 1.64
C VAL A 132 8.84 -1.88 2.88
N ASP A 133 9.36 -3.10 2.74
CA ASP A 133 10.16 -3.73 3.78
C ASP A 133 11.61 -3.24 3.73
N GLU A 134 12.47 -3.83 4.56
CA GLU A 134 13.90 -3.48 4.64
C GLU A 134 14.67 -3.76 3.35
N HIS A 135 14.13 -4.62 2.49
CA HIS A 135 14.73 -4.95 1.19
C HIS A 135 14.13 -4.14 0.03
N GLY A 136 13.25 -3.19 0.34
CA GLY A 136 12.60 -2.37 -0.68
C GLY A 136 11.41 -3.02 -1.37
N ARG A 137 10.98 -4.20 -0.92
CA ARG A 137 9.83 -4.91 -1.51
C ARG A 137 8.51 -4.29 -1.06
N LEU A 138 7.58 -4.17 -1.98
CA LEU A 138 6.24 -3.68 -1.70
C LEU A 138 5.47 -4.71 -0.87
N ILE A 139 5.02 -4.31 0.30
CA ILE A 139 4.29 -5.19 1.23
C ILE A 139 2.89 -4.69 1.56
N GLY A 140 2.55 -3.47 1.20
CA GLY A 140 1.23 -2.92 1.46
C GLY A 140 1.11 -1.49 0.98
N MET A 141 0.00 -0.86 1.33
CA MET A 141 -0.19 0.58 1.11
C MET A 141 -0.92 1.20 2.29
N ILE A 142 -0.70 2.49 2.48
CA ILE A 142 -1.46 3.28 3.44
C ILE A 142 -2.27 4.28 2.62
N THR A 143 -3.57 4.38 2.92
CA THR A 143 -4.43 5.39 2.31
C THR A 143 -4.67 6.54 3.28
N ILE A 144 -5.15 7.66 2.76
CA ILE A 144 -5.48 8.81 3.60
C ILE A 144 -6.55 8.45 4.65
N ASP A 145 -7.46 7.53 4.34
CA ASP A 145 -8.48 7.06 5.28
C ASP A 145 -7.85 6.36 6.48
N ASP A 146 -6.79 5.59 6.25
CA ASP A 146 -6.06 4.89 7.30
C ASP A 146 -5.31 5.86 8.23
N ILE A 147 -4.86 7.00 7.71
CA ILE A 147 -4.02 7.94 8.45
C ILE A 147 -4.82 9.08 9.10
N ILE A 148 -6.04 9.32 8.68
CA ILE A 148 -6.88 10.39 9.25
C ILE A 148 -7.09 10.20 10.75
N ASP A 149 -7.37 8.99 11.19
CA ASP A 149 -7.56 8.70 12.61
C ASP A 149 -6.30 8.97 13.41
N VAL A 150 -5.14 8.65 12.85
CA VAL A 150 -3.84 8.95 13.47
C VAL A 150 -3.62 10.45 13.60
N ILE A 151 -3.96 11.23 12.58
CA ILE A 151 -3.85 12.69 12.60
C ILE A 151 -4.71 13.26 13.73
N ASP A 152 -5.94 12.77 13.89
CA ASP A 152 -6.84 13.23 14.94
C ASP A 152 -6.34 12.85 16.33
N GLU A 153 -5.84 11.63 16.53
CA GLU A 153 -5.26 11.18 17.81
C GLU A 153 -4.05 12.04 18.21
N GLU A 154 -3.14 12.29 17.27
CA GLU A 154 -1.97 13.13 17.51
C GLU A 154 -2.37 14.57 17.89
N ALA A 155 -3.39 15.12 17.22
CA ALA A 155 -3.90 16.44 17.53
C ALA A 155 -4.51 16.51 18.94
N GLU A 156 -5.23 15.49 19.38
CA GLU A 156 -5.79 15.40 20.73
C GLU A 156 -4.69 15.30 21.79
N GLU A 157 -3.68 14.48 21.57
CA GLU A 157 -2.54 14.34 22.46
C GLU A 157 -1.81 15.69 22.63
N ASP A 158 -1.58 16.40 21.54
CA ASP A 158 -0.94 17.70 21.55
C ASP A 158 -1.76 18.73 22.35
N LEU A 159 -3.09 18.73 22.18
CA LEU A 159 -3.99 19.60 22.94
C LEU A 159 -3.96 19.29 24.42
N MET A 160 -3.97 18.02 24.79
CA MET A 160 -3.89 17.59 26.19
C MET A 160 -2.57 17.99 26.83
N ALA A 161 -1.47 17.83 26.11
CA ALA A 161 -0.14 18.25 26.57
C ALA A 161 -0.07 19.77 26.83
N LEU A 162 -0.64 20.58 25.92
CA LEU A 162 -0.71 22.04 26.08
C LEU A 162 -1.60 22.47 27.25
N ALA A 163 -2.67 21.74 27.52
CA ALA A 163 -3.56 22.00 28.63
C ALA A 163 -3.02 21.51 29.99
N GLY A 164 -1.88 20.79 29.99
CA GLY A 164 -1.32 20.22 31.21
C GLY A 164 -2.12 19.03 31.75
N VAL A 165 -2.96 18.40 30.95
CA VAL A 165 -3.85 17.31 31.37
C VAL A 165 -3.31 15.96 30.88
N GLY A 166 -2.37 15.95 29.96
CA GLY A 166 -1.74 14.74 29.43
C GLY A 166 -0.73 14.16 30.43
N GLU A 167 -0.58 12.86 30.40
CA GLU A 167 0.47 12.15 31.13
C GLU A 167 1.61 11.75 30.23
#